data_632a6b025c8f983e963006592f7f6562
#
_entry.id   632a6b025c8f983e963006592f7f6562
#
_cell.length_a   1.000
_cell.length_b   1.000
_cell.length_c   1.000
_cell.angle_alpha   90.00
_cell.angle_beta   90.00
_cell.angle_gamma   90.00
#
_symmetry.space_group_name_H-M   'P 1'
#
loop_
_entity.id
_entity.type
_entity.pdbx_description
1 polymer ?
#
loop_
_entity_poly.entity_id
_entity_poly.type
_entity_poly.pdbx_seq_one_letter_code
_entity_poly.pdbx_strand_id
1 'polypeptide(L)'
;MIADITDVLDMTVPGEDVKVGDKIIEGFTETSATNPYGDGKTYLAPMFYSPCGLFYNAGLFEEKGWEVPATWDEMWELGDKAKAEGIYLFTYPTAGYFDAFLYALMNVVGGPEFFNAATNYEEGIWETPEADKLFEILDKLADYTHPSTPAQANNQDFTRNQLMVMTDEALFMPNGTWIIGEMAEAEIAKDVAEGFKWGMTALPALDADGIGYSYTFLEQAWIPSGAEHIDEGKTFLSYLYSDEAAAIF
;
A
#
# COMPACT_ATOMS: atom_id res chain seq x y z
N MET A 1 -10.75 -20.95 -12.64
CA MET A 1 -11.70 -19.93 -13.13
C MET A 1 -12.59 -19.51 -11.95
N ILE A 2 -13.08 -18.28 -11.98
CA ILE A 2 -13.85 -17.65 -10.90
C ILE A 2 -15.31 -17.56 -11.36
N ALA A 3 -16.27 -17.70 -10.45
CA ALA A 3 -17.68 -17.56 -10.75
C ALA A 3 -18.08 -16.10 -10.93
N ASP A 4 -19.04 -15.85 -11.81
CA ASP A 4 -19.70 -14.56 -11.94
C ASP A 4 -20.55 -14.30 -10.68
N ILE A 5 -20.26 -13.21 -9.99
CA ILE A 5 -20.94 -12.77 -8.78
C ILE A 5 -21.63 -11.41 -8.93
N THR A 6 -21.86 -10.98 -10.18
CA THR A 6 -22.48 -9.68 -10.47
C THR A 6 -23.83 -9.51 -9.77
N ASP A 7 -24.62 -10.57 -9.68
CA ASP A 7 -25.93 -10.59 -9.03
C ASP A 7 -25.87 -10.41 -7.50
N VAL A 8 -24.71 -10.68 -6.88
CA VAL A 8 -24.51 -10.42 -5.43
C VAL A 8 -24.64 -8.92 -5.12
N LEU A 9 -24.23 -8.04 -6.03
CA LEU A 9 -24.37 -6.61 -5.83
C LEU A 9 -25.81 -6.14 -5.66
N ASP A 10 -26.76 -6.85 -6.28
CA ASP A 10 -28.20 -6.59 -6.18
C ASP A 10 -28.89 -7.30 -5.01
N MET A 11 -28.20 -8.20 -4.32
CA MET A 11 -28.74 -8.89 -3.15
C MET A 11 -28.92 -7.91 -1.98
N THR A 12 -29.99 -8.12 -1.22
CA THR A 12 -30.18 -7.43 0.06
C THR A 12 -29.22 -8.00 1.11
N VAL A 13 -28.52 -7.15 1.82
CA VAL A 13 -27.64 -7.56 2.93
C VAL A 13 -28.48 -8.21 4.03
N PRO A 14 -28.15 -9.43 4.49
CA PRO A 14 -28.90 -10.10 5.53
C PRO A 14 -29.05 -9.29 6.81
N GLY A 15 -30.29 -9.09 7.25
CA GLY A 15 -30.60 -8.31 8.45
C GLY A 15 -30.67 -6.80 8.24
N GLU A 16 -30.47 -6.31 7.04
CA GLU A 16 -30.47 -4.88 6.70
C GLU A 16 -31.43 -4.59 5.51
N ASP A 17 -31.84 -3.33 5.36
CA ASP A 17 -32.69 -2.88 4.24
C ASP A 17 -31.84 -2.08 3.22
N VAL A 18 -30.73 -2.70 2.78
CA VAL A 18 -29.75 -2.10 1.85
C VAL A 18 -29.17 -3.17 0.94
N LYS A 19 -28.82 -2.82 -0.29
CA LYS A 19 -28.14 -3.75 -1.21
C LYS A 19 -26.65 -3.83 -0.94
N VAL A 20 -26.01 -4.93 -1.30
CA VAL A 20 -24.56 -5.12 -1.22
C VAL A 20 -23.84 -4.02 -2.00
N GLY A 21 -24.26 -3.72 -3.23
CA GLY A 21 -23.66 -2.69 -4.07
C GLY A 21 -23.67 -1.29 -3.45
N ASP A 22 -24.70 -0.98 -2.63
CA ASP A 22 -24.84 0.31 -1.95
C ASP A 22 -23.85 0.48 -0.78
N LYS A 23 -23.27 -0.62 -0.29
CA LYS A 23 -22.23 -0.61 0.76
C LYS A 23 -20.80 -0.51 0.23
N ILE A 24 -20.62 -0.68 -1.07
CA ILE A 24 -19.30 -0.62 -1.71
C ILE A 24 -18.99 0.83 -2.08
N ILE A 25 -17.78 1.27 -1.82
CA ILE A 25 -17.32 2.60 -2.20
C ILE A 25 -17.42 2.76 -3.73
N GLU A 26 -17.97 3.88 -4.17
CA GLU A 26 -18.14 4.20 -5.60
C GLU A 26 -16.80 4.06 -6.35
N GLY A 27 -16.86 3.45 -7.52
CA GLY A 27 -15.69 3.17 -8.38
C GLY A 27 -14.97 1.86 -8.11
N PHE A 28 -15.14 1.23 -6.93
CA PHE A 28 -14.42 -0.02 -6.62
C PHE A 28 -14.94 -1.23 -7.43
N THR A 29 -16.18 -1.21 -7.91
CA THR A 29 -16.74 -2.29 -8.75
C THR A 29 -16.39 -2.14 -10.23
N GLU A 30 -15.79 -1.03 -10.63
CA GLU A 30 -15.49 -0.70 -12.04
C GLU A 30 -14.01 -0.93 -12.41
N THR A 31 -13.24 -1.49 -11.49
CA THR A 31 -11.79 -1.69 -11.66
C THR A 31 -11.48 -3.08 -12.21
N SER A 32 -10.28 -3.25 -12.80
CA SER A 32 -9.73 -4.57 -13.15
C SER A 32 -9.56 -5.48 -11.94
N ALA A 33 -9.45 -4.91 -10.74
CA ALA A 33 -9.40 -5.64 -9.47
C ALA A 33 -10.71 -6.37 -9.13
N THR A 34 -11.83 -5.95 -9.67
CA THR A 34 -13.14 -6.60 -9.48
C THR A 34 -13.63 -7.31 -10.75
N ASN A 35 -13.20 -6.82 -11.91
CA ASN A 35 -13.50 -7.39 -13.23
C ASN A 35 -12.20 -7.68 -14.00
N PRO A 36 -11.48 -8.77 -13.69
CA PRO A 36 -10.20 -9.10 -14.32
C PRO A 36 -10.32 -9.51 -15.81
N TYR A 37 -11.54 -9.77 -16.29
CA TYR A 37 -11.76 -10.19 -17.68
C TYR A 37 -12.23 -9.08 -18.60
N GLY A 38 -12.53 -7.88 -18.08
CA GLY A 38 -12.95 -6.72 -18.86
C GLY A 38 -14.31 -6.87 -19.57
N ASP A 39 -15.17 -7.78 -19.11
CA ASP A 39 -16.46 -8.12 -19.74
C ASP A 39 -17.68 -7.44 -19.10
N GLY A 40 -17.44 -6.51 -18.18
CA GLY A 40 -18.47 -5.74 -17.48
C GLY A 40 -19.15 -6.50 -16.32
N LYS A 41 -18.57 -7.62 -15.90
CA LYS A 41 -19.08 -8.42 -14.79
C LYS A 41 -18.21 -8.29 -13.56
N THR A 42 -18.75 -8.64 -12.40
CA THR A 42 -18.02 -8.71 -11.15
C THR A 42 -17.67 -10.16 -10.82
N TYR A 43 -16.39 -10.42 -10.56
CA TYR A 43 -15.85 -11.73 -10.22
C TYR A 43 -15.19 -11.75 -8.85
N LEU A 44 -14.64 -10.61 -8.43
CA LEU A 44 -13.94 -10.41 -7.17
C LEU A 44 -14.71 -9.37 -6.34
N ALA A 45 -15.29 -9.81 -5.22
CA ALA A 45 -16.04 -8.94 -4.32
C ALA A 45 -15.07 -8.09 -3.50
N PRO A 46 -15.08 -6.75 -3.61
CA PRO A 46 -14.21 -5.90 -2.80
C PRO A 46 -14.69 -5.89 -1.34
N MET A 47 -13.89 -6.42 -0.42
CA MET A 47 -14.27 -6.57 0.98
C MET A 47 -13.81 -5.39 1.83
N PHE A 48 -12.52 -5.14 1.85
CA PHE A 48 -11.89 -3.99 2.53
C PHE A 48 -10.60 -3.61 1.84
N TYR A 49 -10.09 -2.43 2.16
CA TYR A 49 -8.82 -1.95 1.64
C TYR A 49 -7.93 -1.44 2.76
N SER A 50 -6.64 -1.62 2.58
CA SER A 50 -5.62 -1.15 3.50
C SER A 50 -4.76 -0.10 2.80
N PRO A 51 -4.87 1.18 3.19
CA PRO A 51 -3.99 2.21 2.66
C PRO A 51 -2.53 1.89 2.95
N CYS A 52 -1.68 2.04 1.94
CA CYS A 52 -0.23 1.91 2.02
C CYS A 52 0.43 3.26 1.75
N GLY A 53 1.58 3.48 2.35
CA GLY A 53 2.33 4.71 2.17
C GLY A 53 3.71 4.60 2.81
N LEU A 54 4.35 5.73 3.00
CA LEU A 54 5.58 5.82 3.76
C LEU A 54 5.24 6.01 5.24
N PHE A 55 5.58 5.02 6.06
CA PHE A 55 5.45 5.07 7.50
C PHE A 55 6.71 5.66 8.12
N TYR A 56 6.55 6.47 9.16
CA TYR A 56 7.64 7.18 9.84
C TYR A 56 7.34 7.40 11.32
N ASN A 57 8.35 7.79 12.11
CA ASN A 57 8.17 8.20 13.50
C ASN A 57 7.79 9.69 13.57
N ALA A 58 6.50 10.00 13.70
CA ALA A 58 6.01 11.37 13.83
C ALA A 58 6.52 12.07 15.11
N GLY A 59 6.81 11.31 16.17
CA GLY A 59 7.41 11.84 17.39
C GLY A 59 8.82 12.39 17.16
N LEU A 60 9.65 11.67 16.37
CA LEU A 60 10.99 12.16 15.98
C LEU A 60 10.88 13.46 15.16
N PHE A 61 9.94 13.50 14.20
CA PHE A 61 9.73 14.69 13.37
C PHE A 61 9.33 15.90 14.22
N GLU A 62 8.43 15.71 15.19
CA GLU A 62 8.04 16.76 16.15
C GLU A 62 9.25 17.22 16.99
N GLU A 63 10.05 16.29 17.51
CA GLU A 63 11.25 16.59 18.32
C GLU A 63 12.30 17.40 17.54
N LYS A 64 12.57 16.98 16.29
CA LYS A 64 13.58 17.61 15.44
C LYS A 64 13.09 18.88 14.73
N GLY A 65 11.77 19.14 14.75
CA GLY A 65 11.16 20.20 13.95
C GLY A 65 11.31 19.94 12.45
N TRP A 66 11.29 18.67 12.04
CA TRP A 66 11.32 18.28 10.64
C TRP A 66 9.92 18.26 10.05
N GLU A 67 9.80 18.67 8.81
CA GLU A 67 8.55 18.58 8.04
C GLU A 67 8.56 17.33 7.18
N VAL A 68 7.37 16.75 6.97
CA VAL A 68 7.20 15.62 6.05
C VAL A 68 7.37 16.13 4.62
N PRO A 69 8.29 15.57 3.81
CA PRO A 69 8.58 16.05 2.47
C PRO A 69 7.35 15.96 1.56
N ALA A 70 7.02 17.05 0.87
CA ALA A 70 5.98 17.09 -0.17
C ALA A 70 6.54 16.76 -1.57
N THR A 71 7.85 16.96 -1.77
CA THR A 71 8.54 16.70 -3.03
C THR A 71 9.76 15.81 -2.85
N TRP A 72 10.22 15.19 -3.95
CA TRP A 72 11.46 14.40 -3.93
C TRP A 72 12.70 15.23 -3.63
N ASP A 73 12.72 16.50 -4.02
CA ASP A 73 13.84 17.37 -3.67
C ASP A 73 13.90 17.61 -2.15
N GLU A 74 12.76 17.88 -1.51
CA GLU A 74 12.67 17.99 -0.05
C GLU A 74 13.00 16.65 0.65
N MET A 75 12.64 15.52 0.03
CA MET A 75 12.99 14.19 0.53
C MET A 75 14.51 14.01 0.59
N TRP A 76 15.22 14.43 -0.45
CA TRP A 76 16.68 14.35 -0.48
C TRP A 76 17.35 15.30 0.53
N GLU A 77 16.83 16.52 0.66
CA GLU A 77 17.32 17.47 1.67
C GLU A 77 17.14 16.94 3.11
N LEU A 78 15.99 16.30 3.37
CA LEU A 78 15.75 15.65 4.66
C LEU A 78 16.70 14.46 4.85
N GLY A 79 16.93 13.66 3.81
CA GLY A 79 17.87 12.53 3.84
C GLY A 79 19.29 12.98 4.20
N ASP A 80 19.75 14.09 3.64
CA ASP A 80 21.07 14.66 3.98
C ASP A 80 21.14 15.16 5.43
N LYS A 81 20.07 15.78 5.93
CA LYS A 81 19.96 16.20 7.34
C LYS A 81 20.01 15.00 8.28
N ALA A 82 19.21 13.96 7.99
CA ALA A 82 19.15 12.74 8.79
C ALA A 82 20.50 12.00 8.80
N LYS A 83 21.15 11.89 7.64
CA LYS A 83 22.47 11.27 7.49
C LYS A 83 23.55 11.97 8.33
N ALA A 84 23.48 13.29 8.47
CA ALA A 84 24.39 14.04 9.34
C ALA A 84 24.20 13.69 10.83
N GLU A 85 23.04 13.18 11.22
CA GLU A 85 22.74 12.71 12.57
C GLU A 85 22.90 11.16 12.71
N GLY A 86 23.31 10.47 11.66
CA GLY A 86 23.52 9.02 11.65
C GLY A 86 22.25 8.20 11.38
N ILE A 87 21.19 8.85 10.90
CA ILE A 87 19.90 8.21 10.57
C ILE A 87 19.82 8.02 9.05
N TYR A 88 19.39 6.84 8.61
CA TYR A 88 19.15 6.57 7.20
C TYR A 88 17.79 7.10 6.77
N LEU A 89 17.64 7.50 5.51
CA LEU A 89 16.37 8.00 5.00
C LEU A 89 15.34 6.87 4.84
N PHE A 90 15.78 5.68 4.43
CA PHE A 90 14.88 4.67 3.94
C PHE A 90 15.25 3.24 4.38
N THR A 91 14.22 2.46 4.61
CA THR A 91 14.26 0.99 4.73
C THR A 91 13.00 0.40 4.09
N TYR A 92 12.93 -0.92 3.90
CA TYR A 92 11.70 -1.61 3.48
C TYR A 92 11.62 -3.00 4.16
N PRO A 93 10.43 -3.45 4.57
CA PRO A 93 10.27 -4.68 5.36
C PRO A 93 10.71 -5.92 4.60
N THR A 94 10.15 -6.12 3.41
CA THR A 94 10.45 -7.24 2.50
C THR A 94 10.54 -6.76 1.06
N ALA A 95 11.12 -7.60 0.19
CA ALA A 95 11.11 -7.31 -1.24
C ALA A 95 9.68 -7.15 -1.80
N GLY A 96 8.70 -7.90 -1.27
CA GLY A 96 7.29 -7.80 -1.69
C GLY A 96 6.64 -6.47 -1.33
N TYR A 97 6.98 -5.85 -0.20
CA TYR A 97 6.44 -4.53 0.16
C TYR A 97 7.03 -3.38 -0.68
N PHE A 98 8.13 -3.65 -1.35
CA PHE A 98 8.68 -2.71 -2.32
C PHE A 98 7.76 -2.53 -3.53
N ASP A 99 6.89 -3.50 -3.83
CA ASP A 99 5.87 -3.39 -4.89
C ASP A 99 4.90 -2.24 -4.61
N ALA A 100 4.42 -2.10 -3.37
CA ALA A 100 3.52 -1.01 -2.98
C ALA A 100 4.17 0.37 -3.18
N PHE A 101 5.46 0.48 -2.86
CA PHE A 101 6.26 1.67 -3.12
C PHE A 101 6.42 1.92 -4.63
N LEU A 102 6.80 0.89 -5.39
CA LEU A 102 7.08 1.00 -6.82
C LEU A 102 5.83 1.41 -7.61
N TYR A 103 4.67 0.84 -7.29
CA TYR A 103 3.41 1.19 -7.97
C TYR A 103 3.00 2.65 -7.70
N ALA A 104 3.16 3.12 -6.47
CA ALA A 104 2.93 4.51 -6.15
C ALA A 104 3.94 5.44 -6.86
N LEU A 105 5.23 5.05 -6.90
CA LEU A 105 6.28 5.83 -7.58
C LEU A 105 6.04 5.90 -9.10
N MET A 106 5.59 4.83 -9.76
CA MET A 106 5.20 4.86 -11.18
C MET A 106 4.11 5.91 -11.43
N ASN A 107 3.13 6.02 -10.53
CA ASN A 107 2.11 7.06 -10.65
C ASN A 107 2.66 8.47 -10.36
N VAL A 108 3.62 8.61 -9.48
CA VAL A 108 4.29 9.91 -9.23
C VAL A 108 5.03 10.40 -10.49
N VAL A 109 5.74 9.51 -11.18
CA VAL A 109 6.60 9.90 -12.33
C VAL A 109 5.83 10.08 -13.65
N GLY A 110 4.73 9.34 -13.86
CA GLY A 110 4.05 9.35 -15.15
C GLY A 110 2.53 9.16 -15.08
N GLY A 111 1.97 9.25 -13.87
CA GLY A 111 0.52 9.11 -13.65
C GLY A 111 -0.03 7.71 -13.92
N PRO A 112 -1.37 7.57 -13.86
CA PRO A 112 -2.03 6.30 -14.10
C PRO A 112 -1.79 5.74 -15.51
N GLU A 113 -1.54 6.58 -16.51
CA GLU A 113 -1.28 6.14 -17.88
C GLU A 113 0.04 5.37 -17.96
N PHE A 114 1.13 5.92 -17.40
CA PHE A 114 2.42 5.24 -17.33
C PHE A 114 2.34 3.96 -16.51
N PHE A 115 1.69 4.01 -15.34
CA PHE A 115 1.48 2.84 -14.51
C PHE A 115 0.77 1.70 -15.26
N ASN A 116 -0.34 2.01 -15.95
CA ASN A 116 -1.08 1.01 -16.71
C ASN A 116 -0.28 0.45 -17.87
N ALA A 117 0.41 1.30 -18.63
CA ALA A 117 1.27 0.87 -19.75
C ALA A 117 2.41 -0.05 -19.26
N ALA A 118 3.09 0.33 -18.17
CA ALA A 118 4.19 -0.44 -17.59
C ALA A 118 3.73 -1.81 -17.05
N THR A 119 2.59 -1.86 -16.35
CA THR A 119 2.05 -3.11 -15.79
C THR A 119 1.40 -4.01 -16.84
N ASN A 120 1.01 -3.47 -17.99
CA ASN A 120 0.54 -4.24 -19.16
C ASN A 120 1.65 -4.56 -20.18
N TYR A 121 2.91 -4.24 -19.86
CA TYR A 121 4.08 -4.54 -20.70
C TYR A 121 3.99 -3.95 -22.11
N GLU A 122 3.48 -2.70 -22.24
CA GLU A 122 3.43 -2.03 -23.52
C GLU A 122 4.83 -1.84 -24.14
N GLU A 123 4.93 -2.05 -25.44
CA GLU A 123 6.20 -1.97 -26.15
C GLU A 123 6.81 -0.56 -26.06
N GLY A 124 8.09 -0.47 -25.70
CA GLY A 124 8.82 0.79 -25.58
C GLY A 124 8.56 1.58 -24.29
N ILE A 125 7.67 1.14 -23.39
CA ILE A 125 7.33 1.88 -22.16
C ILE A 125 8.54 2.16 -21.27
N TRP A 126 9.52 1.26 -21.28
CA TRP A 126 10.75 1.39 -20.48
C TRP A 126 11.84 2.25 -21.14
N GLU A 127 11.56 2.80 -22.34
CA GLU A 127 12.43 3.73 -23.07
C GLU A 127 11.91 5.18 -23.01
N THR A 128 11.00 5.46 -22.09
CA THR A 128 10.35 6.77 -21.90
C THR A 128 11.07 7.63 -20.85
N PRO A 129 10.92 8.97 -20.87
CA PRO A 129 11.47 9.85 -19.85
C PRO A 129 10.94 9.55 -18.44
N GLU A 130 9.70 9.06 -18.33
CA GLU A 130 9.08 8.64 -17.07
C GLU A 130 9.81 7.42 -16.48
N ALA A 131 10.18 6.46 -17.33
CA ALA A 131 10.98 5.31 -16.92
C ALA A 131 12.38 5.73 -16.47
N ASP A 132 13.04 6.62 -17.22
CA ASP A 132 14.33 7.19 -16.82
C ASP A 132 14.25 7.87 -15.45
N LYS A 133 13.18 8.66 -15.21
CA LYS A 133 12.97 9.34 -13.93
C LYS A 133 12.69 8.37 -12.79
N LEU A 134 11.92 7.30 -13.05
CA LEU A 134 11.68 6.22 -12.10
C LEU A 134 13.00 5.61 -11.62
N PHE A 135 13.87 5.21 -12.57
CA PHE A 135 15.15 4.60 -12.24
C PHE A 135 16.14 5.57 -11.61
N GLU A 136 16.13 6.85 -11.99
CA GLU A 136 16.94 7.90 -11.32
C GLU A 136 16.61 7.99 -9.82
N ILE A 137 15.31 8.00 -9.47
CA ILE A 137 14.87 8.04 -8.07
C ILE A 137 15.28 6.77 -7.33
N LEU A 138 15.09 5.59 -7.94
CA LEU A 138 15.44 4.31 -7.33
C LEU A 138 16.95 4.17 -7.10
N ASP A 139 17.77 4.58 -8.06
CA ASP A 139 19.24 4.58 -7.95
C ASP A 139 19.69 5.47 -6.80
N LYS A 140 19.19 6.71 -6.76
CA LYS A 140 19.49 7.63 -5.68
C LYS A 140 19.01 7.14 -4.32
N LEU A 141 17.81 6.54 -4.25
CA LEU A 141 17.24 6.00 -3.02
C LEU A 141 18.10 4.87 -2.43
N ALA A 142 18.77 4.09 -3.28
CA ALA A 142 19.68 3.05 -2.83
C ALA A 142 20.80 3.58 -1.94
N ASP A 143 21.34 4.78 -2.24
CA ASP A 143 22.39 5.43 -1.45
C ASP A 143 21.92 5.94 -0.07
N TYR A 144 20.61 6.08 0.10
CA TYR A 144 19.95 6.52 1.33
C TYR A 144 19.30 5.37 2.10
N THR A 145 19.31 4.16 1.54
CA THR A 145 18.74 2.97 2.18
C THR A 145 19.69 2.40 3.23
N HIS A 146 19.13 2.00 4.39
CA HIS A 146 19.92 1.37 5.44
C HIS A 146 20.61 0.09 4.92
N PRO A 147 21.92 -0.08 5.10
CA PRO A 147 22.71 -1.11 4.41
C PRO A 147 22.32 -2.56 4.81
N SER A 148 21.74 -2.77 5.98
CA SER A 148 21.26 -4.09 6.39
C SER A 148 19.91 -4.47 5.78
N THR A 149 19.16 -3.49 5.22
CA THR A 149 17.82 -3.70 4.71
C THR A 149 17.72 -4.83 3.68
N PRO A 150 18.54 -4.89 2.60
CA PRO A 150 18.39 -5.94 1.60
C PRO A 150 18.61 -7.35 2.14
N ALA A 151 19.56 -7.52 3.06
CA ALA A 151 19.85 -8.82 3.64
C ALA A 151 18.71 -9.29 4.56
N GLN A 152 18.16 -8.41 5.38
CA GLN A 152 17.05 -8.71 6.28
C GLN A 152 15.74 -8.93 5.54
N ALA A 153 15.44 -8.11 4.52
CA ALA A 153 14.25 -8.25 3.68
C ALA A 153 14.17 -9.63 2.99
N ASN A 154 15.30 -10.21 2.62
CA ASN A 154 15.37 -11.52 1.98
C ASN A 154 15.33 -12.71 2.95
N ASN A 155 15.47 -12.49 4.25
CA ASN A 155 15.55 -13.54 5.26
C ASN A 155 14.24 -13.79 6.03
N GLN A 156 13.11 -13.29 5.57
CA GLN A 156 11.79 -13.35 6.23
C GLN A 156 11.77 -12.75 7.65
N ASP A 157 12.74 -11.91 7.98
CA ASP A 157 12.84 -11.19 9.26
C ASP A 157 12.43 -9.72 9.07
N PHE A 158 11.28 -9.54 8.47
CA PHE A 158 10.76 -8.24 8.05
C PHE A 158 10.50 -7.28 9.23
N THR A 159 10.20 -7.82 10.41
CA THR A 159 9.97 -7.02 11.62
C THR A 159 11.21 -6.24 12.05
N ARG A 160 12.42 -6.71 11.73
CA ARG A 160 13.67 -5.95 12.01
C ARG A 160 13.76 -4.67 11.21
N ASN A 161 13.38 -4.72 9.91
CA ASN A 161 13.38 -3.51 9.09
C ASN A 161 12.28 -2.54 9.54
N GLN A 162 11.13 -3.06 10.00
CA GLN A 162 10.07 -2.24 10.59
C GLN A 162 10.52 -1.58 11.90
N LEU A 163 11.28 -2.32 12.73
CA LEU A 163 11.83 -1.80 13.96
C LEU A 163 12.78 -0.61 13.73
N MET A 164 13.53 -0.58 12.62
CA MET A 164 14.44 0.53 12.30
C MET A 164 13.75 1.89 12.32
N VAL A 165 12.48 1.97 11.90
CA VAL A 165 11.70 3.22 11.98
C VAL A 165 11.28 3.51 13.41
N MET A 166 10.99 2.48 14.20
CA MET A 166 10.59 2.63 15.59
C MET A 166 11.75 2.98 16.54
N THR A 167 12.99 2.72 16.11
CA THR A 167 14.23 2.99 16.86
C THR A 167 15.04 4.15 16.28
N ASP A 168 14.48 4.88 15.32
CA ASP A 168 15.11 6.04 14.66
C ASP A 168 16.40 5.69 13.89
N GLU A 169 16.56 4.45 13.46
CA GLU A 169 17.65 4.05 12.57
C GLU A 169 17.36 4.39 11.10
N ALA A 170 16.09 4.46 10.72
CA ALA A 170 15.61 4.90 9.41
C ALA A 170 14.37 5.78 9.55
N LEU A 171 14.22 6.78 8.65
CA LEU A 171 13.10 7.71 8.71
C LEU A 171 11.81 7.09 8.14
N PHE A 172 11.89 6.50 6.94
CA PHE A 172 10.72 6.04 6.19
C PHE A 172 10.81 4.57 5.79
N MET A 173 9.65 3.93 5.74
CA MET A 173 9.49 2.64 5.08
C MET A 173 8.13 2.53 4.39
N PRO A 174 8.03 1.87 3.21
CA PRO A 174 6.75 1.52 2.61
C PRO A 174 6.09 0.42 3.44
N ASN A 175 4.84 0.64 3.81
CA ASN A 175 4.03 -0.35 4.52
C ASN A 175 2.54 -0.02 4.38
N GLY A 176 1.68 -0.82 5.01
CA GLY A 176 0.25 -0.58 5.11
C GLY A 176 -0.20 -0.39 6.57
N THR A 177 -1.45 -0.02 6.73
CA THR A 177 -2.04 0.30 8.04
C THR A 177 -2.03 -0.86 9.05
N TRP A 178 -1.84 -2.11 8.62
CA TRP A 178 -1.69 -3.28 9.49
C TRP A 178 -0.46 -3.23 10.39
N ILE A 179 0.59 -2.46 10.02
CA ILE A 179 1.84 -2.38 10.78
C ILE A 179 1.61 -1.97 12.23
N ILE A 180 0.58 -1.16 12.49
CA ILE A 180 0.27 -0.66 13.85
C ILE A 180 -0.05 -1.83 14.77
N GLY A 181 -0.94 -2.74 14.34
CA GLY A 181 -1.30 -3.94 15.09
C GLY A 181 -0.15 -4.97 15.12
N GLU A 182 0.48 -5.20 13.97
CA GLU A 182 1.58 -6.16 13.83
C GLU A 182 2.74 -5.83 14.76
N MET A 183 3.20 -4.58 14.81
CA MET A 183 4.31 -4.19 15.65
C MET A 183 3.92 -4.00 17.12
N ALA A 184 2.65 -3.74 17.43
CA ALA A 184 2.18 -3.70 18.82
C ALA A 184 2.31 -5.07 19.53
N GLU A 185 2.19 -6.17 18.77
CA GLU A 185 2.28 -7.53 19.28
C GLU A 185 3.68 -8.15 19.12
N ALA A 186 4.57 -7.52 18.34
CA ALA A 186 5.89 -8.05 18.08
C ALA A 186 6.80 -7.99 19.32
N GLU A 187 7.39 -9.14 19.67
CA GLU A 187 8.34 -9.21 20.82
C GLU A 187 9.54 -8.28 20.65
N ILE A 188 9.98 -8.05 19.41
CA ILE A 188 11.10 -7.20 19.06
C ILE A 188 10.83 -5.71 19.31
N ALA A 189 9.56 -5.27 19.34
CA ALA A 189 9.16 -3.89 19.53
C ALA A 189 9.20 -3.40 20.99
N LYS A 190 10.01 -4.01 21.85
CA LYS A 190 10.17 -3.60 23.25
C LYS A 190 11.09 -2.40 23.44
N ASP A 191 12.01 -2.17 22.51
CA ASP A 191 13.02 -1.12 22.54
C ASP A 191 12.68 0.03 21.58
N VAL A 192 11.45 0.54 21.70
CA VAL A 192 10.95 1.65 20.87
C VAL A 192 11.52 2.97 21.35
N ALA A 193 11.81 3.89 20.43
CA ALA A 193 12.29 5.24 20.76
C ALA A 193 11.29 5.98 21.68
N GLU A 194 11.82 6.76 22.62
CA GLU A 194 10.98 7.57 23.52
C GLU A 194 10.14 8.57 22.68
N GLY A 195 8.84 8.62 22.96
CA GLY A 195 7.94 9.52 22.22
C GLY A 195 7.53 9.03 20.82
N PHE A 196 7.86 7.79 20.46
CA PHE A 196 7.48 7.22 19.18
C PHE A 196 5.97 7.34 18.90
N LYS A 197 5.64 7.77 17.69
CA LYS A 197 4.26 7.83 17.17
C LYS A 197 4.26 7.43 15.70
N TRP A 198 3.36 6.56 15.31
CA TRP A 198 3.18 6.27 13.89
C TRP A 198 2.66 7.48 13.12
N GLY A 199 3.35 7.84 12.04
CA GLY A 199 2.87 8.70 10.98
C GLY A 199 2.83 7.94 9.67
N MET A 200 1.97 8.35 8.75
CA MET A 200 1.88 7.84 7.38
C MET A 200 1.72 8.99 6.41
N THR A 201 2.42 8.93 5.29
CA THR A 201 2.30 9.89 4.19
C THR A 201 2.27 9.19 2.84
N ALA A 202 1.75 9.86 1.81
CA ALA A 202 1.93 9.44 0.43
C ALA A 202 3.41 9.57 0.01
N LEU A 203 3.78 8.96 -1.12
CA LEU A 203 5.06 9.27 -1.76
C LEU A 203 5.04 10.74 -2.21
N PRO A 204 6.16 11.46 -2.05
CA PRO A 204 6.26 12.84 -2.48
C PRO A 204 6.03 13.01 -3.98
N ALA A 205 5.51 14.16 -4.39
CA ALA A 205 5.42 14.54 -5.78
C ALA A 205 6.82 14.82 -6.40
N LEU A 206 6.92 14.89 -7.72
CA LEU A 206 8.17 15.30 -8.37
C LEU A 206 8.51 16.76 -8.12
N ASP A 207 7.50 17.60 -8.07
CA ASP A 207 7.63 19.04 -7.85
C ASP A 207 6.42 19.59 -7.06
N ALA A 208 6.43 20.88 -6.74
CA ALA A 208 5.42 21.51 -5.91
C ALA A 208 4.00 21.58 -6.52
N ASP A 209 3.89 21.46 -7.85
CA ASP A 209 2.61 21.44 -8.57
C ASP A 209 2.14 20.00 -8.84
N GLY A 210 2.95 19.01 -8.50
CA GLY A 210 2.70 17.59 -8.71
C GLY A 210 1.77 16.96 -7.66
N ILE A 211 1.49 15.69 -7.86
CA ILE A 211 0.63 14.88 -6.99
C ILE A 211 1.46 13.77 -6.36
N GLY A 212 1.37 13.66 -5.03
CA GLY A 212 1.86 12.49 -4.31
C GLY A 212 0.86 11.32 -4.41
N TYR A 213 1.38 10.10 -4.48
CA TYR A 213 0.55 8.90 -4.61
C TYR A 213 0.78 7.92 -3.47
N SER A 214 -0.28 7.20 -3.14
CA SER A 214 -0.25 6.03 -2.27
C SER A 214 -0.73 4.81 -3.03
N TYR A 215 -0.36 3.64 -2.56
CA TYR A 215 -0.93 2.37 -3.00
C TYR A 215 -1.97 1.90 -1.99
N THR A 216 -2.90 1.07 -2.45
CA THR A 216 -3.92 0.47 -1.59
C THR A 216 -3.99 -1.02 -1.89
N PHE A 217 -3.85 -1.85 -0.86
CA PHE A 217 -4.22 -3.26 -0.98
C PHE A 217 -5.73 -3.38 -0.88
N LEU A 218 -6.32 -4.01 -1.89
CA LEU A 218 -7.73 -4.34 -1.93
C LEU A 218 -7.89 -5.83 -1.64
N GLU A 219 -8.49 -6.14 -0.50
CA GLU A 219 -8.85 -7.49 -0.14
C GLU A 219 -10.16 -7.88 -0.79
N GLN A 220 -10.18 -9.06 -1.42
CA GLN A 220 -11.29 -9.51 -2.23
C GLN A 220 -11.71 -10.92 -1.85
N ALA A 221 -13.00 -11.17 -1.89
CA ALA A 221 -13.55 -12.52 -1.79
C ALA A 221 -14.05 -12.99 -3.17
N TRP A 222 -13.97 -14.28 -3.43
CA TRP A 222 -14.38 -14.88 -4.69
C TRP A 222 -14.85 -16.31 -4.52
N ILE A 223 -15.61 -16.81 -5.48
CA ILE A 223 -16.12 -18.18 -5.50
C ILE A 223 -15.47 -18.91 -6.67
N PRO A 224 -14.87 -20.10 -6.46
CA PRO A 224 -14.39 -20.92 -7.57
C PRO A 224 -15.56 -21.32 -8.49
N SER A 225 -15.35 -21.22 -9.82
CA SER A 225 -16.42 -21.60 -10.78
C SER A 225 -16.77 -23.09 -10.76
N GLY A 226 -15.94 -23.93 -10.16
CA GLY A 226 -16.19 -25.37 -9.94
C GLY A 226 -16.73 -25.71 -8.56
N ALA A 227 -17.15 -24.72 -7.75
CA ALA A 227 -17.75 -24.97 -6.45
C ALA A 227 -19.12 -25.64 -6.61
N GLU A 228 -19.45 -26.59 -5.74
CA GLU A 228 -20.73 -27.31 -5.76
C GLU A 228 -21.92 -26.46 -5.25
N HIS A 229 -21.60 -25.43 -4.42
CA HIS A 229 -22.55 -24.59 -3.69
C HIS A 229 -22.34 -23.10 -3.98
N ILE A 230 -22.42 -22.72 -5.26
CA ILE A 230 -22.17 -21.31 -5.68
C ILE A 230 -23.22 -20.37 -5.09
N ASP A 231 -24.50 -20.74 -5.07
CA ASP A 231 -25.58 -19.88 -4.59
C ASP A 231 -25.50 -19.65 -3.08
N GLU A 232 -25.13 -20.68 -2.32
CA GLU A 232 -24.83 -20.54 -0.88
C GLU A 232 -23.61 -19.68 -0.65
N GLY A 233 -22.58 -19.81 -1.50
CA GLY A 233 -21.39 -18.94 -1.49
C GLY A 233 -21.75 -17.48 -1.72
N LYS A 234 -22.63 -17.19 -2.69
CA LYS A 234 -23.15 -15.84 -2.93
C LYS A 234 -23.93 -15.28 -1.74
N THR A 235 -24.74 -16.12 -1.12
CA THR A 235 -25.46 -15.74 0.10
C THR A 235 -24.49 -15.42 1.24
N PHE A 236 -23.44 -16.21 1.40
CA PHE A 236 -22.40 -15.95 2.39
C PHE A 236 -21.63 -14.66 2.08
N LEU A 237 -21.28 -14.40 0.80
CA LEU A 237 -20.67 -13.12 0.41
C LEU A 237 -21.55 -11.93 0.78
N SER A 238 -22.88 -12.01 0.51
CA SER A 238 -23.79 -10.92 0.88
C SER A 238 -23.83 -10.67 2.39
N TYR A 239 -23.70 -11.72 3.23
CA TYR A 239 -23.62 -11.58 4.68
C TYR A 239 -22.33 -10.90 5.13
N LEU A 240 -21.20 -11.13 4.47
CA LEU A 240 -19.92 -10.49 4.83
C LEU A 240 -19.97 -8.96 4.71
N TYR A 241 -20.92 -8.41 3.95
CA TYR A 241 -21.16 -6.96 3.89
C TYR A 241 -22.05 -6.42 5.01
N SER A 242 -22.57 -7.27 5.91
CA SER A 242 -23.41 -6.82 7.00
C SER A 242 -22.61 -6.09 8.10
N ASP A 243 -23.29 -5.18 8.79
CA ASP A 243 -22.73 -4.52 9.97
C ASP A 243 -22.38 -5.54 11.07
N GLU A 244 -23.13 -6.65 11.16
CA GLU A 244 -22.83 -7.76 12.07
C GLU A 244 -21.47 -8.39 11.74
N ALA A 245 -21.22 -8.72 10.46
CA ALA A 245 -19.95 -9.28 10.04
C ALA A 245 -18.80 -8.27 10.23
N ALA A 246 -19.01 -7.00 9.86
CA ALA A 246 -18.01 -5.94 10.05
C ALA A 246 -17.60 -5.70 11.51
N ALA A 247 -18.50 -5.99 12.47
CA ALA A 247 -18.19 -5.86 13.89
C ALA A 247 -17.30 -7.00 14.44
N ILE A 248 -17.07 -8.06 13.66
CA ILE A 248 -16.23 -9.20 14.03
C ILE A 248 -14.76 -8.95 13.62
N PHE A 249 -14.55 -8.17 12.55
CA PHE A 249 -13.23 -7.79 12.06
C PHE A 249 -12.69 -6.52 12.75
#